data_c22b7959595cabd531847ac4fbd78bdf
#
_entry.id   c22b7959595cabd531847ac4fbd78bdf
#
_cell.length_a   1.000
_cell.length_b   1.000
_cell.length_c   1.000
_cell.angle_alpha   90.00
_cell.angle_beta   90.00
_cell.angle_gamma   90.00
#
_symmetry.space_group_name_H-M   'P 1'
#
loop_
_entity.id
_entity.type
_entity.pdbx_description
1 polymer ?
#
loop_
_entity_poly.entity_id
_entity_poly.type
_entity_poly.pdbx_seq_one_letter_code
_entity_poly.pdbx_strand_id
1 'polypeptide(L)'
;MKNYTDKPLDFNQQVQLLEANGLTFQNKQKALHTLQHISYFRLKSYLMPLMSDKVNHIFKSGTTFEQAYNLYKFDSRLRKLIASELEKIEVSIRTQMAYILAQDTDIYWFAENSHFHDSNRHANTLANLKAELERSDDDQILRFKANYNNPFPPAWMTMEVTSFGTLSMLYKLLKPGTSKRKIANFYGVSDSVFESWLHSIVYVRNICAHHSRLWNRMLRIQPLFPRKTVNAFIDTPVANNRLYYILAIMQYLLKTVNPATTFARRLSELLEEFPQVDIAAMGFPTDWKSKSFWAL
;
A
#
# COMPACT_ATOMS: atom_id res chain seq x y z
N MET A 1 -19.68 28.21 -2.25
CA MET A 1 -18.25 27.90 -1.97
C MET A 1 -17.49 29.23 -2.07
N LYS A 2 -16.51 29.47 -1.17
CA LYS A 2 -15.64 30.66 -1.23
C LYS A 2 -14.45 30.39 -2.15
N ASN A 3 -13.96 31.39 -2.85
CA ASN A 3 -12.70 31.28 -3.60
C ASN A 3 -11.53 31.19 -2.63
N TYR A 4 -10.52 30.37 -2.96
CA TYR A 4 -9.27 30.30 -2.22
C TYR A 4 -8.41 31.53 -2.58
N THR A 5 -8.00 32.30 -1.58
CA THR A 5 -7.31 33.59 -1.78
C THR A 5 -5.96 33.68 -1.05
N ASP A 6 -5.54 32.61 -0.34
CA ASP A 6 -4.29 32.63 0.42
C ASP A 6 -3.09 32.77 -0.53
N LYS A 7 -2.15 33.64 -0.17
CA LYS A 7 -0.90 33.84 -0.89
C LYS A 7 0.16 32.84 -0.40
N PRO A 8 1.12 32.44 -1.25
CA PRO A 8 2.22 31.61 -0.82
C PRO A 8 3.10 32.36 0.20
N LEU A 9 3.47 31.67 1.26
CA LEU A 9 4.45 32.12 2.24
C LEU A 9 5.84 31.62 1.85
N ASP A 10 6.86 32.47 1.98
CA ASP A 10 8.24 32.02 1.91
C ASP A 10 8.61 31.11 3.11
N PHE A 11 9.75 30.45 3.07
CA PHE A 11 10.11 29.47 4.09
C PHE A 11 10.37 30.11 5.47
N ASN A 12 10.85 31.34 5.54
CA ASN A 12 11.02 32.07 6.81
C ASN A 12 9.65 32.44 7.39
N GLN A 13 8.73 32.92 6.55
CA GLN A 13 7.35 33.21 6.96
C GLN A 13 6.63 31.96 7.45
N GLN A 14 6.88 30.79 6.83
CA GLN A 14 6.33 29.52 7.30
C GLN A 14 6.84 29.15 8.70
N VAL A 15 8.15 29.34 8.98
CA VAL A 15 8.73 29.12 10.33
C VAL A 15 8.11 30.11 11.33
N GLN A 16 8.00 31.38 11.00
CA GLN A 16 7.38 32.41 11.85
C GLN A 16 5.91 32.09 12.16
N LEU A 17 5.14 31.64 11.17
CA LEU A 17 3.75 31.21 11.35
C LEU A 17 3.64 30.02 12.31
N LEU A 18 4.48 29.02 12.16
CA LEU A 18 4.50 27.85 13.04
C LEU A 18 4.84 28.25 14.48
N GLU A 19 5.79 29.18 14.65
CA GLU A 19 6.20 29.71 15.95
C GLU A 19 5.10 30.54 16.61
N ALA A 20 4.44 31.41 15.84
CA ALA A 20 3.30 32.19 16.31
C ALA A 20 2.13 31.32 16.78
N ASN A 21 1.99 30.13 16.20
CA ASN A 21 1.00 29.12 16.58
C ASN A 21 1.44 28.23 17.76
N GLY A 22 2.57 28.53 18.40
CA GLY A 22 3.07 27.83 19.59
C GLY A 22 3.99 26.63 19.34
N LEU A 23 4.46 26.42 18.09
CA LEU A 23 5.47 25.40 17.81
C LEU A 23 6.86 25.90 18.18
N THR A 24 7.64 25.09 18.87
CA THR A 24 9.03 25.40 19.20
C THR A 24 10.01 24.67 18.29
N PHE A 25 11.25 25.17 18.21
CA PHE A 25 12.29 24.64 17.34
C PHE A 25 13.58 24.43 18.13
N GLN A 26 14.14 23.24 18.12
CA GLN A 26 15.48 22.98 18.65
C GLN A 26 16.55 23.61 17.75
N ASN A 27 16.31 23.59 16.43
CA ASN A 27 17.20 24.20 15.45
C ASN A 27 16.39 24.77 14.27
N LYS A 28 16.20 26.11 14.27
CA LYS A 28 15.42 26.82 13.25
C LYS A 28 16.05 26.72 11.85
N GLN A 29 17.38 26.72 11.74
CA GLN A 29 18.03 26.58 10.43
C GLN A 29 17.79 25.21 9.82
N LYS A 30 17.86 24.15 10.64
CA LYS A 30 17.54 22.79 10.20
C LYS A 30 16.06 22.65 9.81
N ALA A 31 15.16 23.30 10.55
CA ALA A 31 13.73 23.34 10.22
C ALA A 31 13.48 24.05 8.89
N LEU A 32 14.12 25.21 8.67
CA LEU A 32 14.07 25.96 7.41
C LEU A 32 14.54 25.08 6.24
N HIS A 33 15.71 24.46 6.37
CA HIS A 33 16.24 23.53 5.38
C HIS A 33 15.26 22.36 5.11
N THR A 34 14.66 21.80 6.17
CA THR A 34 13.66 20.74 6.04
C THR A 34 12.44 21.20 5.22
N LEU A 35 11.93 22.42 5.49
CA LEU A 35 10.78 22.97 4.77
C LEU A 35 11.09 23.22 3.29
N GLN A 36 12.32 23.60 2.94
CA GLN A 36 12.78 23.77 1.57
C GLN A 36 12.74 22.49 0.75
N HIS A 37 12.92 21.30 1.39
CA HIS A 37 13.03 20.00 0.70
C HIS A 37 11.80 19.11 0.86
N ILE A 38 11.02 19.27 1.96
CA ILE A 38 9.87 18.41 2.25
C ILE A 38 8.54 19.14 2.04
N SER A 39 8.51 20.45 2.01
CA SER A 39 7.38 21.37 2.00
C SER A 39 6.53 21.36 3.28
N TYR A 40 6.03 22.53 3.64
CA TYR A 40 5.06 22.72 4.73
C TYR A 40 3.80 21.87 4.53
N PHE A 41 3.26 21.84 3.31
CA PHE A 41 2.03 21.10 3.01
C PHE A 41 2.16 19.60 3.29
N ARG A 42 3.31 19.00 2.98
CA ARG A 42 3.59 17.59 3.29
C ARG A 42 3.72 17.38 4.80
N LEU A 43 4.44 18.25 5.51
CA LEU A 43 4.62 18.15 6.96
C LEU A 43 3.33 18.44 7.74
N LYS A 44 2.41 19.25 7.20
CA LYS A 44 1.13 19.60 7.84
C LYS A 44 0.38 18.37 8.36
N SER A 45 0.41 17.25 7.62
CA SER A 45 -0.26 16.03 8.05
C SER A 45 0.36 15.35 9.28
N TYR A 46 1.61 15.68 9.64
CA TYR A 46 2.30 15.22 10.85
C TYR A 46 2.28 16.27 11.96
N LEU A 47 2.07 17.52 11.61
CA LEU A 47 1.88 18.64 12.55
C LEU A 47 0.47 18.62 13.17
N MET A 48 -0.57 18.35 12.37
CA MET A 48 -1.97 18.36 12.83
C MET A 48 -2.27 17.50 14.08
N PRO A 49 -1.72 16.29 14.27
CA PRO A 49 -1.92 15.51 15.50
C PRO A 49 -1.32 16.16 16.75
N LEU A 50 -0.37 17.07 16.58
CA LEU A 50 0.32 17.79 17.66
C LEU A 50 -0.40 19.09 18.04
N MET A 51 -1.50 19.45 17.36
CA MET A 51 -2.30 20.63 17.66
C MET A 51 -3.34 20.34 18.75
N SER A 52 -3.54 21.32 19.64
CA SER A 52 -4.66 21.37 20.59
C SER A 52 -5.91 21.91 19.92
N ASP A 53 -5.75 22.92 19.04
CA ASP A 53 -6.81 23.48 18.21
C ASP A 53 -6.43 23.36 16.72
N LYS A 54 -7.14 22.49 16.00
CA LYS A 54 -6.89 22.24 14.57
C LYS A 54 -7.53 23.29 13.67
N VAL A 55 -8.50 24.05 14.17
CA VAL A 55 -9.19 25.11 13.41
C VAL A 55 -8.31 26.34 13.35
N ASN A 56 -7.80 26.77 14.51
CA ASN A 56 -6.93 27.92 14.64
C ASN A 56 -5.43 27.54 14.51
N HIS A 57 -5.12 26.27 14.25
CA HIS A 57 -3.77 25.73 14.09
C HIS A 57 -2.85 25.89 15.32
N ILE A 58 -3.40 25.94 16.54
CA ILE A 58 -2.64 26.13 17.78
C ILE A 58 -2.03 24.81 18.23
N PHE A 59 -0.74 24.78 18.52
CA PHE A 59 -0.03 23.61 18.99
C PHE A 59 -0.22 23.38 20.50
N LYS A 60 -0.10 22.12 20.92
CA LYS A 60 -0.05 21.75 22.35
C LYS A 60 1.23 22.33 22.97
N SER A 61 1.16 22.73 24.24
CA SER A 61 2.33 23.22 24.97
C SER A 61 3.48 22.19 24.92
N GLY A 62 4.71 22.66 24.72
CA GLY A 62 5.91 21.82 24.62
C GLY A 62 6.07 21.06 23.31
N THR A 63 5.24 21.33 22.30
CA THR A 63 5.39 20.70 20.99
C THR A 63 6.56 21.31 20.21
N THR A 64 7.36 20.44 19.58
CA THR A 64 8.51 20.85 18.79
C THR A 64 8.36 20.43 17.30
N PHE A 65 9.02 21.16 16.42
CA PHE A 65 9.11 20.83 14.99
C PHE A 65 9.74 19.45 14.78
N GLU A 66 10.72 19.11 15.59
CA GLU A 66 11.45 17.84 15.55
C GLU A 66 10.54 16.64 15.81
N GLN A 67 9.50 16.77 16.64
CA GLN A 67 8.49 15.72 16.85
C GLN A 67 7.74 15.42 15.55
N ALA A 68 7.26 16.45 14.83
CA ALA A 68 6.59 16.26 13.54
C ALA A 68 7.55 15.66 12.48
N TYR A 69 8.79 16.13 12.45
CA TYR A 69 9.81 15.63 11.55
C TYR A 69 10.19 14.17 11.84
N ASN A 70 10.23 13.77 13.12
CA ASN A 70 10.45 12.38 13.51
C ASN A 70 9.28 11.47 13.09
N LEU A 71 8.04 11.93 13.22
CA LEU A 71 6.87 11.21 12.67
C LEU A 71 6.96 11.04 11.14
N TYR A 72 7.38 12.07 10.44
CA TYR A 72 7.61 11.99 8.99
C TYR A 72 8.71 10.99 8.64
N LYS A 73 9.84 10.97 9.37
CA LYS A 73 10.94 10.00 9.17
C LYS A 73 10.47 8.58 9.42
N PHE A 74 9.78 8.34 10.52
CA PHE A 74 9.17 7.06 10.83
C PHE A 74 8.28 6.57 9.69
N ASP A 75 7.30 7.39 9.28
CA ASP A 75 6.33 7.05 8.25
C ASP A 75 7.01 6.81 6.88
N SER A 76 8.06 7.55 6.57
CA SER A 76 8.88 7.33 5.37
C SER A 76 9.56 5.96 5.38
N ARG A 77 10.13 5.54 6.53
CA ARG A 77 10.78 4.23 6.68
C ARG A 77 9.75 3.09 6.69
N LEU A 78 8.59 3.31 7.32
CA LEU A 78 7.48 2.37 7.32
C LEU A 78 6.98 2.11 5.89
N ARG A 79 6.77 3.17 5.09
CA ARG A 79 6.39 3.01 3.67
C ARG A 79 7.43 2.24 2.86
N LYS A 80 8.73 2.48 3.08
CA LYS A 80 9.82 1.75 2.40
C LYS A 80 9.80 0.27 2.77
N LEU A 81 9.65 -0.06 4.06
CA LEU A 81 9.53 -1.43 4.54
C LEU A 81 8.33 -2.13 3.89
N ILE A 82 7.15 -1.50 3.92
CA ILE A 82 5.94 -2.04 3.32
C ILE A 82 6.10 -2.23 1.80
N ALA A 83 6.63 -1.24 1.09
CA ALA A 83 6.80 -1.30 -0.36
C ALA A 83 7.71 -2.47 -0.78
N SER A 84 8.83 -2.66 -0.09
CA SER A 84 9.78 -3.75 -0.39
C SER A 84 9.20 -5.15 -0.13
N GLU A 85 8.28 -5.29 0.82
CA GLU A 85 7.63 -6.56 1.10
C GLU A 85 6.41 -6.79 0.19
N LEU A 86 5.70 -5.72 -0.18
CA LEU A 86 4.61 -5.81 -1.15
C LEU A 86 5.08 -6.19 -2.55
N GLU A 87 6.30 -5.79 -2.94
CA GLU A 87 6.92 -6.23 -4.21
C GLU A 87 6.95 -7.76 -4.31
N LYS A 88 7.39 -8.46 -3.26
CA LYS A 88 7.44 -9.93 -3.23
C LYS A 88 6.04 -10.56 -3.39
N ILE A 89 5.05 -9.98 -2.71
CA ILE A 89 3.65 -10.43 -2.79
C ILE A 89 3.10 -10.17 -4.20
N GLU A 90 3.36 -8.99 -4.77
CA GLU A 90 2.93 -8.61 -6.11
C GLU A 90 3.48 -9.59 -7.16
N VAL A 91 4.80 -9.88 -7.14
CA VAL A 91 5.45 -10.82 -8.06
C VAL A 91 4.87 -12.23 -7.94
N SER A 92 4.65 -12.71 -6.71
CA SER A 92 4.03 -14.02 -6.48
C SER A 92 2.61 -14.09 -7.05
N ILE A 93 1.77 -13.07 -6.80
CA ILE A 93 0.39 -13.04 -7.30
C ILE A 93 0.37 -13.00 -8.84
N ARG A 94 1.23 -12.20 -9.42
CA ARG A 94 1.44 -12.10 -10.88
C ARG A 94 1.75 -13.48 -11.48
N THR A 95 2.70 -14.18 -10.88
CA THR A 95 3.10 -15.53 -11.30
C THR A 95 1.92 -16.51 -11.19
N GLN A 96 1.23 -16.57 -10.05
CA GLN A 96 0.12 -17.50 -9.86
C GLN A 96 -1.03 -17.23 -10.85
N MET A 97 -1.37 -15.95 -11.07
CA MET A 97 -2.41 -15.60 -12.04
C MET A 97 -1.99 -15.94 -13.48
N ALA A 98 -0.76 -15.61 -13.87
CA ALA A 98 -0.28 -15.87 -15.22
C ALA A 98 -0.34 -17.35 -15.57
N TYR A 99 0.19 -18.22 -14.67
CA TYR A 99 0.35 -19.64 -14.98
C TYR A 99 -0.90 -20.48 -14.70
N ILE A 100 -1.61 -20.26 -13.59
CA ILE A 100 -2.81 -21.05 -13.27
C ILE A 100 -3.88 -20.81 -14.34
N LEU A 101 -4.12 -19.55 -14.70
CA LEU A 101 -5.14 -19.23 -15.69
C LEU A 101 -4.74 -19.69 -17.10
N ALA A 102 -3.46 -19.55 -17.47
CA ALA A 102 -2.97 -20.04 -18.76
C ALA A 102 -3.08 -21.55 -18.89
N GLN A 103 -2.82 -22.31 -17.81
CA GLN A 103 -2.93 -23.78 -17.82
C GLN A 103 -4.38 -24.28 -17.80
N ASP A 104 -5.25 -23.58 -17.07
CA ASP A 104 -6.65 -24.01 -16.91
C ASP A 104 -7.54 -23.57 -18.08
N THR A 105 -7.14 -22.53 -18.85
CA THR A 105 -7.95 -21.95 -19.93
C THR A 105 -7.15 -21.75 -21.21
N ASP A 106 -6.47 -20.60 -21.36
CA ASP A 106 -5.70 -20.24 -22.55
C ASP A 106 -4.60 -19.22 -22.19
N ILE A 107 -3.54 -19.18 -23.00
CA ILE A 107 -2.40 -18.26 -22.80
C ILE A 107 -2.76 -16.79 -22.95
N TYR A 108 -3.93 -16.47 -23.52
CA TYR A 108 -4.49 -15.14 -23.69
C TYR A 108 -5.75 -14.94 -22.85
N TRP A 109 -5.95 -15.73 -21.78
CA TRP A 109 -7.14 -15.70 -20.93
C TRP A 109 -7.61 -14.30 -20.55
N PHE A 110 -6.67 -13.36 -20.36
CA PHE A 110 -6.96 -11.97 -19.96
C PHE A 110 -7.66 -11.17 -21.07
N ALA A 111 -7.56 -11.58 -22.33
CA ALA A 111 -8.22 -10.96 -23.46
C ALA A 111 -9.63 -11.55 -23.74
N GLU A 112 -9.91 -12.76 -23.23
CA GLU A 112 -11.16 -13.48 -23.49
C GLU A 112 -12.29 -13.04 -22.56
N ASN A 113 -13.24 -12.26 -23.08
CA ASN A 113 -14.36 -11.73 -22.29
C ASN A 113 -15.22 -12.81 -21.63
N SER A 114 -15.24 -14.02 -22.16
CA SER A 114 -16.01 -15.16 -21.61
C SER A 114 -15.60 -15.55 -20.19
N HIS A 115 -14.36 -15.23 -19.76
CA HIS A 115 -13.84 -15.51 -18.42
C HIS A 115 -14.29 -14.48 -17.36
N PHE A 116 -14.89 -13.36 -17.76
CA PHE A 116 -15.19 -12.22 -16.90
C PHE A 116 -16.69 -12.02 -16.75
N HIS A 117 -17.12 -11.57 -15.55
CA HIS A 117 -18.54 -11.39 -15.25
C HIS A 117 -19.09 -10.00 -15.65
N ASP A 118 -18.22 -9.02 -15.94
CA ASP A 118 -18.58 -7.65 -16.32
C ASP A 118 -17.80 -7.26 -17.57
N SER A 119 -18.46 -7.37 -18.73
CA SER A 119 -17.85 -7.13 -20.04
C SER A 119 -17.37 -5.68 -20.22
N ASN A 120 -18.10 -4.70 -19.68
CA ASN A 120 -17.73 -3.29 -19.82
C ASN A 120 -16.47 -2.96 -18.99
N ARG A 121 -16.43 -3.43 -17.75
CA ARG A 121 -15.25 -3.25 -16.91
C ARG A 121 -14.06 -4.03 -17.43
N HIS A 122 -14.30 -5.24 -17.96
CA HIS A 122 -13.25 -6.02 -18.60
C HIS A 122 -12.67 -5.27 -19.80
N ALA A 123 -13.50 -4.73 -20.71
CA ALA A 123 -13.03 -3.94 -21.85
C ALA A 123 -12.19 -2.74 -21.44
N ASN A 124 -12.60 -1.99 -20.39
CA ASN A 124 -11.81 -0.89 -19.84
C ASN A 124 -10.48 -1.37 -19.23
N THR A 125 -10.48 -2.52 -18.54
CA THR A 125 -9.28 -3.09 -17.97
C THR A 125 -8.31 -3.56 -19.04
N LEU A 126 -8.83 -4.17 -20.11
CA LEU A 126 -8.04 -4.60 -21.26
C LEU A 126 -7.45 -3.40 -22.03
N ALA A 127 -8.18 -2.29 -22.15
CA ALA A 127 -7.67 -1.06 -22.73
C ALA A 127 -6.50 -0.48 -21.91
N ASN A 128 -6.60 -0.48 -20.57
CA ASN A 128 -5.50 -0.08 -19.69
C ASN A 128 -4.27 -0.98 -19.86
N LEU A 129 -4.48 -2.29 -19.88
CA LEU A 129 -3.41 -3.28 -20.08
C LEU A 129 -2.73 -3.07 -21.45
N LYS A 130 -3.51 -2.83 -22.51
CA LYS A 130 -2.96 -2.52 -23.82
C LYS A 130 -2.11 -1.26 -23.80
N ALA A 131 -2.56 -0.20 -23.12
CA ALA A 131 -1.78 1.02 -22.95
C ALA A 131 -0.49 0.80 -22.11
N GLU A 132 -0.52 -0.11 -21.12
CA GLU A 132 0.66 -0.50 -20.36
C GLU A 132 1.68 -1.25 -21.25
N LEU A 133 1.23 -2.18 -22.08
CA LEU A 133 2.05 -2.89 -23.06
C LEU A 133 2.63 -1.94 -24.14
N GLU A 134 1.84 -0.99 -24.63
CA GLU A 134 2.29 -0.03 -25.64
C GLU A 134 3.41 0.86 -25.14
N ARG A 135 3.36 1.27 -23.86
CA ARG A 135 4.38 2.12 -23.22
C ARG A 135 5.60 1.35 -22.70
N SER A 136 5.53 0.01 -22.70
CA SER A 136 6.63 -0.80 -22.18
C SER A 136 7.83 -0.76 -23.11
N ASP A 137 8.98 -0.50 -22.54
CA ASP A 137 10.32 -0.62 -23.14
C ASP A 137 11.03 -1.92 -22.74
N ASP A 138 10.32 -2.87 -22.12
CA ASP A 138 10.85 -4.19 -21.76
C ASP A 138 11.31 -4.94 -23.02
N ASP A 139 12.53 -5.44 -22.98
CA ASP A 139 13.17 -6.12 -24.10
C ASP A 139 12.38 -7.32 -24.63
N GLN A 140 11.72 -8.08 -23.76
CA GLN A 140 10.93 -9.24 -24.17
C GLN A 140 9.65 -8.82 -24.89
N ILE A 141 9.01 -7.74 -24.43
CA ILE A 141 7.84 -7.16 -25.07
C ILE A 141 8.21 -6.58 -26.44
N LEU A 142 9.33 -5.86 -26.53
CA LEU A 142 9.81 -5.31 -27.79
C LEU A 142 10.16 -6.43 -28.81
N ARG A 143 10.85 -7.47 -28.37
CA ARG A 143 11.18 -8.65 -29.20
C ARG A 143 9.91 -9.39 -29.66
N PHE A 144 8.91 -9.52 -28.77
CA PHE A 144 7.63 -10.13 -29.16
C PHE A 144 6.95 -9.32 -30.26
N LYS A 145 6.82 -8.00 -30.11
CA LYS A 145 6.23 -7.11 -31.12
C LYS A 145 6.96 -7.16 -32.47
N ALA A 146 8.26 -7.38 -32.46
CA ALA A 146 9.06 -7.45 -33.67
C ALA A 146 8.93 -8.78 -34.43
N ASN A 147 8.61 -9.88 -33.72
CA ASN A 147 8.63 -11.24 -34.29
C ASN A 147 7.26 -11.90 -34.45
N TYR A 148 6.20 -11.35 -33.82
CA TYR A 148 4.87 -12.00 -33.81
C TYR A 148 3.78 -11.01 -34.16
N ASN A 149 2.78 -11.47 -34.90
CA ASN A 149 1.60 -10.69 -35.30
C ASN A 149 0.42 -10.79 -34.31
N ASN A 150 0.59 -11.51 -33.21
CA ASN A 150 -0.46 -11.65 -32.20
C ASN A 150 -0.75 -10.31 -31.54
N PRO A 151 -2.02 -9.98 -31.24
CA PRO A 151 -2.41 -8.69 -30.66
C PRO A 151 -1.87 -8.47 -29.24
N PHE A 152 -1.50 -9.55 -28.53
CA PHE A 152 -0.92 -9.54 -27.20
C PHE A 152 0.20 -10.57 -27.06
N PRO A 153 1.23 -10.29 -26.26
CA PRO A 153 2.12 -11.33 -25.75
C PRO A 153 1.34 -12.33 -24.87
N PRO A 154 1.83 -13.57 -24.70
CA PRO A 154 1.20 -14.54 -23.80
C PRO A 154 1.19 -14.04 -22.34
N ALA A 155 0.30 -14.60 -21.52
CA ALA A 155 0.02 -14.12 -20.16
C ALA A 155 1.29 -13.95 -19.29
N TRP A 156 2.25 -14.86 -19.35
CA TRP A 156 3.50 -14.76 -18.56
C TRP A 156 4.40 -13.58 -18.96
N MET A 157 4.29 -13.07 -20.19
CA MET A 157 4.98 -11.85 -20.61
C MET A 157 4.12 -10.61 -20.33
N THR A 158 2.84 -10.66 -20.68
CA THR A 158 1.89 -9.55 -20.48
C THR A 158 1.77 -9.18 -19.00
N MET A 159 1.65 -10.16 -18.11
CA MET A 159 1.50 -9.89 -16.68
C MET A 159 2.76 -9.25 -16.07
N GLU A 160 3.96 -9.45 -16.60
CA GLU A 160 5.19 -8.82 -16.09
C GLU A 160 5.15 -7.29 -16.16
N VAL A 161 4.56 -6.73 -17.20
CA VAL A 161 4.48 -5.28 -17.39
C VAL A 161 3.15 -4.68 -16.93
N THR A 162 2.22 -5.53 -16.52
CA THR A 162 0.90 -5.10 -16.04
C THR A 162 0.98 -4.48 -14.65
N SER A 163 0.37 -3.32 -14.42
CA SER A 163 0.35 -2.70 -13.10
C SER A 163 -0.39 -3.56 -12.06
N PHE A 164 -0.01 -3.44 -10.81
CA PHE A 164 -0.66 -4.17 -9.70
C PHE A 164 -2.16 -3.83 -9.59
N GLY A 165 -2.53 -2.60 -9.95
CA GLY A 165 -3.93 -2.18 -10.03
C GLY A 165 -4.72 -2.94 -11.09
N THR A 166 -4.18 -3.03 -12.30
CA THR A 166 -4.76 -3.77 -13.43
C THR A 166 -4.85 -5.26 -13.10
N LEU A 167 -3.80 -5.86 -12.52
CA LEU A 167 -3.77 -7.25 -12.06
C LEU A 167 -4.88 -7.53 -11.04
N SER A 168 -5.05 -6.67 -10.04
CA SER A 168 -6.12 -6.77 -9.04
C SER A 168 -7.50 -6.67 -9.66
N MET A 169 -7.68 -5.80 -10.66
CA MET A 169 -8.95 -5.66 -11.36
C MET A 169 -9.27 -6.89 -12.20
N LEU A 170 -8.29 -7.45 -12.92
CA LEU A 170 -8.47 -8.71 -13.64
C LEU A 170 -8.93 -9.83 -12.71
N TYR A 171 -8.25 -10.03 -11.56
CA TYR A 171 -8.66 -11.05 -10.58
C TYR A 171 -10.10 -10.82 -10.09
N LYS A 172 -10.44 -9.58 -9.75
CA LYS A 172 -11.78 -9.20 -9.29
C LYS A 172 -12.85 -9.55 -10.31
N LEU A 173 -12.60 -9.28 -11.60
CA LEU A 173 -13.56 -9.47 -12.68
C LEU A 173 -13.70 -10.93 -13.13
N LEU A 174 -12.76 -11.83 -12.79
CA LEU A 174 -12.89 -13.25 -13.07
C LEU A 174 -14.22 -13.81 -12.54
N LYS A 175 -14.92 -14.58 -13.37
CA LYS A 175 -16.09 -15.34 -12.94
C LYS A 175 -15.74 -16.27 -11.79
N PRO A 176 -16.64 -16.49 -10.82
CA PRO A 176 -16.48 -17.55 -9.84
C PRO A 176 -16.22 -18.89 -10.53
N GLY A 177 -15.16 -19.57 -10.14
CA GLY A 177 -14.78 -20.81 -10.81
C GLY A 177 -13.58 -21.49 -10.15
N THR A 178 -13.17 -22.62 -10.72
CA THR A 178 -12.07 -23.43 -10.17
C THR A 178 -10.76 -22.68 -10.22
N SER A 179 -10.43 -22.03 -11.32
CA SER A 179 -9.15 -21.31 -11.49
C SER A 179 -9.02 -20.11 -10.56
N LYS A 180 -10.10 -19.31 -10.39
CA LYS A 180 -10.12 -18.21 -9.41
C LYS A 180 -9.89 -18.73 -7.98
N ARG A 181 -10.54 -19.85 -7.62
CA ARG A 181 -10.33 -20.51 -6.31
C ARG A 181 -8.93 -21.10 -6.15
N LYS A 182 -8.35 -21.71 -7.20
CA LYS A 182 -6.97 -22.25 -7.14
C LYS A 182 -5.97 -21.16 -6.74
N ILE A 183 -6.08 -19.96 -7.33
CA ILE A 183 -5.22 -18.82 -7.00
C ILE A 183 -5.37 -18.44 -5.51
N ALA A 184 -6.59 -18.28 -5.02
CA ALA A 184 -6.85 -17.93 -3.61
C ALA A 184 -6.38 -19.03 -2.65
N ASN A 185 -6.63 -20.29 -2.99
CA ASN A 185 -6.23 -21.46 -2.20
C ASN A 185 -4.71 -21.60 -2.09
N PHE A 186 -3.94 -21.17 -3.09
CA PHE A 186 -2.48 -21.11 -3.00
C PHE A 186 -2.03 -20.25 -1.81
N TYR A 187 -2.77 -19.19 -1.51
CA TYR A 187 -2.55 -18.32 -0.33
C TYR A 187 -3.35 -18.75 0.90
N GLY A 188 -4.06 -19.87 0.86
CA GLY A 188 -4.76 -20.46 2.00
C GLY A 188 -6.00 -19.68 2.46
N VAL A 189 -6.67 -18.96 1.57
CA VAL A 189 -7.89 -18.18 1.84
C VAL A 189 -8.96 -18.42 0.76
N SER A 190 -10.21 -18.02 1.03
CA SER A 190 -11.26 -18.06 0.00
C SER A 190 -11.05 -16.96 -1.06
N ASP A 191 -11.63 -17.17 -2.25
CA ASP A 191 -11.55 -16.24 -3.37
C ASP A 191 -12.08 -14.85 -3.02
N SER A 192 -13.17 -14.75 -2.27
CA SER A 192 -13.73 -13.46 -1.81
C SER A 192 -12.82 -12.74 -0.83
N VAL A 193 -12.18 -13.46 0.09
CA VAL A 193 -11.21 -12.89 1.02
C VAL A 193 -9.96 -12.44 0.26
N PHE A 194 -9.43 -13.28 -0.64
CA PHE A 194 -8.27 -12.94 -1.43
C PHE A 194 -8.50 -11.70 -2.30
N GLU A 195 -9.67 -11.60 -2.98
CA GLU A 195 -10.07 -10.43 -3.76
C GLU A 195 -10.05 -9.15 -2.91
N SER A 196 -10.67 -9.21 -1.72
CA SER A 196 -10.72 -8.09 -0.79
C SER A 196 -9.34 -7.68 -0.26
N TRP A 197 -8.50 -8.66 0.07
CA TRP A 197 -7.14 -8.44 0.53
C TRP A 197 -6.27 -7.85 -0.57
N LEU A 198 -6.35 -8.39 -1.78
CA LEU A 198 -5.63 -7.89 -2.95
C LEU A 198 -5.96 -6.41 -3.22
N HIS A 199 -7.25 -6.05 -3.22
CA HIS A 199 -7.67 -4.66 -3.39
C HIS A 199 -7.08 -3.74 -2.32
N SER A 200 -7.04 -4.19 -1.07
CA SER A 200 -6.57 -3.40 0.07
C SER A 200 -5.04 -3.22 0.05
N ILE A 201 -4.27 -4.27 -0.29
CA ILE A 201 -2.81 -4.16 -0.39
C ILE A 201 -2.38 -3.30 -1.59
N VAL A 202 -3.10 -3.38 -2.72
CA VAL A 202 -2.88 -2.46 -3.87
C VAL A 202 -3.11 -1.01 -3.46
N TYR A 203 -4.17 -0.73 -2.70
CA TYR A 203 -4.43 0.61 -2.20
C TYR A 203 -3.29 1.12 -1.29
N VAL A 204 -2.79 0.29 -0.36
CA VAL A 204 -1.66 0.66 0.51
C VAL A 204 -0.37 0.81 -0.29
N ARG A 205 -0.10 -0.08 -1.26
CA ARG A 205 1.04 0.05 -2.17
C ARG A 205 1.03 1.40 -2.90
N ASN A 206 -0.12 1.84 -3.39
CA ASN A 206 -0.26 3.12 -4.06
C ASN A 206 -0.02 4.31 -3.11
N ILE A 207 -0.49 4.24 -1.84
CA ILE A 207 -0.15 5.23 -0.82
C ILE A 207 1.37 5.32 -0.62
N CYS A 208 2.06 4.18 -0.57
CA CYS A 208 3.52 4.13 -0.43
C CYS A 208 4.23 4.72 -1.66
N ALA A 209 3.82 4.34 -2.88
CA ALA A 209 4.40 4.79 -4.13
C ALA A 209 4.23 6.31 -4.34
N HIS A 210 3.09 6.87 -3.95
CA HIS A 210 2.84 8.32 -4.00
C HIS A 210 3.39 9.09 -2.79
N HIS A 211 4.17 8.44 -1.92
CA HIS A 211 4.78 9.04 -0.72
C HIS A 211 3.76 9.72 0.20
N SER A 212 2.49 9.30 0.16
CA SER A 212 1.42 9.83 1.01
C SER A 212 1.57 9.34 2.44
N ARG A 213 1.06 10.12 3.42
CA ARG A 213 1.08 9.70 4.83
C ARG A 213 0.31 8.40 5.02
N LEU A 214 0.95 7.43 5.68
CA LEU A 214 0.38 6.14 6.04
C LEU A 214 0.10 6.04 7.54
N TRP A 215 1.03 6.52 8.39
CA TRP A 215 0.85 6.56 9.84
C TRP A 215 -0.43 7.32 10.24
N ASN A 216 -1.18 6.77 11.20
CA ASN A 216 -2.44 7.32 11.71
C ASN A 216 -3.45 7.66 10.60
N ARG A 217 -3.48 6.86 9.54
CA ARG A 217 -4.45 7.00 8.46
C ARG A 217 -5.62 6.05 8.68
N MET A 218 -6.84 6.56 8.52
CA MET A 218 -8.01 5.72 8.34
C MET A 218 -8.06 5.29 6.87
N LEU A 219 -7.99 3.99 6.63
CA LEU A 219 -8.00 3.44 5.28
C LEU A 219 -9.43 3.40 4.75
N ARG A 220 -9.62 3.81 3.49
CA ARG A 220 -10.93 3.81 2.83
C ARG A 220 -11.36 2.42 2.39
N ILE A 221 -10.38 1.61 1.96
CA ILE A 221 -10.60 0.23 1.55
C ILE A 221 -10.36 -0.65 2.78
N GLN A 222 -11.41 -1.38 3.17
CA GLN A 222 -11.41 -2.21 4.37
C GLN A 222 -11.44 -3.67 3.93
N PRO A 223 -10.35 -4.44 4.17
CA PRO A 223 -10.31 -5.86 3.83
C PRO A 223 -11.25 -6.68 4.69
N LEU A 224 -11.80 -7.74 4.11
CA LEU A 224 -12.66 -8.69 4.81
C LEU A 224 -11.88 -9.46 5.87
N PHE A 225 -12.56 -9.79 6.97
CA PHE A 225 -12.08 -10.78 7.92
C PHE A 225 -12.33 -12.18 7.35
N PRO A 226 -11.31 -13.08 7.32
CA PRO A 226 -11.51 -14.45 6.90
C PRO A 226 -12.30 -15.22 7.98
N ARG A 227 -13.25 -16.03 7.56
CA ARG A 227 -13.91 -16.98 8.47
C ARG A 227 -13.00 -18.15 8.83
N LYS A 228 -12.14 -18.55 7.89
CA LYS A 228 -11.17 -19.63 8.02
C LYS A 228 -9.96 -19.33 7.12
N THR A 229 -8.78 -19.67 7.59
CA THR A 229 -7.52 -19.63 6.86
C THR A 229 -6.81 -20.98 7.00
N VAL A 230 -5.98 -21.36 6.04
CA VAL A 230 -5.18 -22.60 6.11
C VAL A 230 -4.08 -22.45 7.17
N ASN A 231 -3.37 -21.31 7.15
CA ASN A 231 -2.34 -21.00 8.12
C ASN A 231 -2.93 -20.14 9.26
N ALA A 232 -2.24 -20.07 10.39
CA ALA A 232 -2.63 -19.21 11.49
C ALA A 232 -2.72 -17.75 11.03
N PHE A 233 -3.76 -17.05 11.48
CA PHE A 233 -3.98 -15.63 11.29
C PHE A 233 -4.23 -14.98 12.65
N ILE A 234 -4.34 -13.65 12.70
CA ILE A 234 -4.65 -12.95 13.95
C ILE A 234 -6.01 -13.41 14.49
N ASP A 235 -6.06 -13.69 15.77
CA ASP A 235 -7.24 -14.18 16.52
C ASP A 235 -7.98 -13.06 17.29
N THR A 236 -7.35 -11.90 17.40
CA THR A 236 -7.87 -10.76 18.15
C THR A 236 -8.67 -9.85 17.23
N PRO A 237 -9.89 -9.44 17.61
CA PRO A 237 -10.64 -8.42 16.88
C PRO A 237 -9.88 -7.11 16.82
N VAL A 238 -9.65 -6.61 15.59
CA VAL A 238 -8.95 -5.35 15.33
C VAL A 238 -9.69 -4.56 14.26
N ALA A 239 -9.46 -3.26 14.21
CA ALA A 239 -10.07 -2.41 13.19
C ALA A 239 -9.46 -2.68 11.82
N ASN A 240 -10.26 -3.19 10.86
CA ASN A 240 -9.80 -3.49 9.51
C ASN A 240 -9.56 -2.24 8.63
N ASN A 241 -9.90 -1.06 9.12
CA ASN A 241 -9.61 0.23 8.47
C ASN A 241 -8.32 0.89 9.00
N ARG A 242 -7.51 0.14 9.77
CA ARG A 242 -6.23 0.58 10.30
C ARG A 242 -5.08 -0.23 9.72
N LEU A 243 -3.89 0.37 9.75
CA LEU A 243 -2.71 -0.21 9.10
C LEU A 243 -2.32 -1.58 9.67
N TYR A 244 -2.47 -1.80 10.97
CA TYR A 244 -2.10 -3.07 11.62
C TYR A 244 -2.75 -4.27 10.92
N TYR A 245 -4.02 -4.18 10.54
CA TYR A 245 -4.70 -5.28 9.85
C TYR A 245 -4.10 -5.57 8.46
N ILE A 246 -3.69 -4.53 7.73
CA ILE A 246 -2.97 -4.70 6.46
C ILE A 246 -1.60 -5.35 6.66
N LEU A 247 -0.86 -4.94 7.71
CA LEU A 247 0.43 -5.57 8.04
C LEU A 247 0.26 -7.05 8.41
N ALA A 248 -0.84 -7.41 9.09
CA ALA A 248 -1.18 -8.80 9.37
C ALA A 248 -1.47 -9.59 8.08
N ILE A 249 -2.25 -9.02 7.14
CA ILE A 249 -2.46 -9.63 5.82
C ILE A 249 -1.12 -9.83 5.10
N MET A 250 -0.25 -8.82 5.09
CA MET A 250 1.07 -8.93 4.48
C MET A 250 1.91 -10.05 5.10
N GLN A 251 1.99 -10.10 6.44
CA GLN A 251 2.71 -11.16 7.15
C GLN A 251 2.16 -12.55 6.81
N TYR A 252 0.84 -12.69 6.73
CA TYR A 252 0.18 -13.94 6.35
C TYR A 252 0.59 -14.38 4.92
N LEU A 253 0.48 -13.47 3.95
CA LEU A 253 0.84 -13.75 2.56
C LEU A 253 2.35 -14.01 2.41
N LEU A 254 3.18 -13.25 3.12
CA LEU A 254 4.64 -13.43 3.09
C LEU A 254 5.09 -14.78 3.62
N LYS A 255 4.42 -15.38 4.62
CA LYS A 255 4.73 -16.73 5.08
C LYS A 255 4.55 -17.76 3.98
N THR A 256 3.64 -17.55 3.04
CA THR A 256 3.50 -18.40 1.84
C THR A 256 4.54 -18.07 0.78
N VAL A 257 4.77 -16.79 0.50
CA VAL A 257 5.66 -16.33 -0.58
C VAL A 257 7.14 -16.51 -0.23
N ASN A 258 7.49 -16.26 1.02
CA ASN A 258 8.85 -16.39 1.57
C ASN A 258 8.76 -16.92 3.00
N PRO A 259 8.77 -18.23 3.21
CA PRO A 259 8.66 -18.85 4.55
C PRO A 259 9.70 -18.36 5.57
N ALA A 260 10.88 -17.93 5.10
CA ALA A 260 11.93 -17.32 5.93
C ALA A 260 11.82 -15.81 6.06
N THR A 261 10.63 -15.23 5.85
CA THR A 261 10.42 -13.78 5.92
C THR A 261 10.84 -13.21 7.27
N THR A 262 11.57 -12.11 7.22
CA THR A 262 11.98 -11.34 8.41
C THR A 262 11.10 -10.10 8.64
N PHE A 263 9.93 -10.04 7.98
CA PHE A 263 9.09 -8.85 8.02
C PHE A 263 8.65 -8.47 9.42
N ALA A 264 8.18 -9.44 10.23
CA ALA A 264 7.76 -9.18 11.61
C ALA A 264 8.91 -8.60 12.47
N ARG A 265 10.13 -9.16 12.36
CA ARG A 265 11.32 -8.69 13.08
C ARG A 265 11.68 -7.26 12.63
N ARG A 266 11.78 -7.00 11.33
CA ARG A 266 12.10 -5.67 10.78
C ARG A 266 11.06 -4.61 11.14
N LEU A 267 9.78 -5.00 11.22
CA LEU A 267 8.70 -4.13 11.72
C LEU A 267 8.91 -3.82 13.20
N SER A 268 9.22 -4.81 14.04
CA SER A 268 9.50 -4.59 15.46
C SER A 268 10.69 -3.67 15.67
N GLU A 269 11.80 -3.91 14.99
CA GLU A 269 13.01 -3.08 15.03
C GLU A 269 12.70 -1.61 14.65
N LEU A 270 11.90 -1.40 13.60
CA LEU A 270 11.48 -0.06 13.20
C LEU A 270 10.64 0.63 14.27
N LEU A 271 9.71 -0.09 14.91
CA LEU A 271 8.90 0.48 15.99
C LEU A 271 9.73 0.80 17.26
N GLU A 272 10.73 0.00 17.56
CA GLU A 272 11.64 0.21 18.69
C GLU A 272 12.57 1.42 18.48
N GLU A 273 12.97 1.69 17.24
CA GLU A 273 13.77 2.88 16.90
C GLU A 273 13.00 4.20 17.06
N PHE A 274 11.66 4.13 17.03
CA PHE A 274 10.79 5.31 17.17
C PHE A 274 9.78 5.14 18.33
N PRO A 275 10.26 5.00 19.59
CA PRO A 275 9.41 4.67 20.74
C PRO A 275 8.37 5.75 21.07
N GLN A 276 8.58 6.99 20.59
CA GLN A 276 7.66 8.12 20.75
C GLN A 276 6.46 8.08 19.79
N VAL A 277 6.44 7.14 18.84
CA VAL A 277 5.35 7.05 17.85
C VAL A 277 4.17 6.29 18.47
N ASP A 278 3.01 6.92 18.47
CA ASP A 278 1.77 6.25 18.86
C ASP A 278 1.39 5.17 17.83
N ILE A 279 1.67 3.91 18.15
CA ILE A 279 1.32 2.76 17.32
C ILE A 279 -0.16 2.37 17.45
N ALA A 280 -0.83 2.71 18.58
CA ALA A 280 -2.26 2.49 18.74
C ALA A 280 -3.06 3.27 17.70
N ALA A 281 -2.57 4.45 17.29
CA ALA A 281 -3.14 5.22 16.17
C ALA A 281 -3.11 4.46 14.81
N MET A 282 -2.28 3.43 14.69
CA MET A 282 -2.24 2.54 13.53
C MET A 282 -3.05 1.24 13.73
N GLY A 283 -3.69 1.08 14.89
CA GLY A 283 -4.53 -0.06 15.23
C GLY A 283 -3.78 -1.24 15.86
N PHE A 284 -2.55 -1.05 16.35
CA PHE A 284 -1.81 -2.11 17.05
C PHE A 284 -2.42 -2.38 18.42
N PRO A 285 -2.75 -3.65 18.75
CA PRO A 285 -3.03 -4.04 20.12
C PRO A 285 -1.80 -3.87 21.02
N THR A 286 -2.00 -3.66 22.30
CA THR A 286 -0.89 -3.50 23.26
C THR A 286 -0.01 -4.74 23.37
N ASP A 287 -0.59 -5.91 23.18
CA ASP A 287 0.03 -7.22 23.27
C ASP A 287 0.47 -7.83 21.93
N TRP A 288 0.52 -7.04 20.85
CA TRP A 288 0.74 -7.57 19.50
C TRP A 288 2.04 -8.39 19.37
N LYS A 289 3.10 -8.02 20.08
CA LYS A 289 4.40 -8.74 20.06
C LYS A 289 4.34 -10.13 20.68
N SER A 290 3.46 -10.34 21.65
CA SER A 290 3.30 -11.63 22.33
C SER A 290 2.44 -12.62 21.56
N LYS A 291 1.78 -12.17 20.49
CA LYS A 291 0.96 -13.05 19.63
C LYS A 291 1.86 -13.97 18.80
N SER A 292 1.60 -15.26 18.85
CA SER A 292 2.35 -16.30 18.09
C SER A 292 2.38 -16.02 16.59
N PHE A 293 1.37 -15.35 16.05
CA PHE A 293 1.30 -14.92 14.66
C PHE A 293 2.48 -14.01 14.25
N TRP A 294 2.95 -13.16 15.18
CA TRP A 294 4.07 -12.25 15.01
C TRP A 294 5.38 -12.79 15.58
N ALA A 295 5.45 -14.07 15.91
CA ALA A 295 6.67 -14.66 16.47
C ALA A 295 7.89 -14.23 15.65
N LEU A 296 8.84 -13.58 16.35
CA LEU A 296 10.03 -12.90 15.82
C LEU A 296 11.17 -13.89 15.57
#